data_944c2907a4ad02668fe4e5a90e6cfd63
#
_entry.id   944c2907a4ad02668fe4e5a90e6cfd63
#
_cell.length_a   1.000
_cell.length_b   1.000
_cell.length_c   1.000
_cell.angle_alpha   90.00
_cell.angle_beta   90.00
_cell.angle_gamma   90.00
#
_symmetry.space_group_name_H-M   'P 1'
#
loop_
_entity.id
_entity.type
_entity.pdbx_description
1 polymer ?
#
loop_
_entity_poly.entity_id
_entity_poly.type
_entity_poly.pdbx_seq_one_letter_code
_entity_poly.pdbx_strand_id
1 'polypeptide(L)'
;NLPATTSVSWNLTTAVWDKVNGAKNYEVRLYRDKILVTTQKTTESTYDFSSYINVEGNYTFTVRALGTYSSQAGPWTDNSEPLTIRTEDTWFITNGTWDKTSSGWRYVYPNNVYPVNSWRCISDNWYYFGNNGYMESDCYVKSSDQDLYYWLGGDGIWNTEKDTAAP
;
A
#
# COMPACT_ATOMS: atom_id res chain seq x y z
N ASN A 1 -2.57 21.46 -27.08
CA ASN A 1 -2.71 20.54 -25.93
C ASN A 1 -2.01 19.23 -26.27
N LEU A 2 -1.40 18.59 -25.26
CA LEU A 2 -0.85 17.26 -25.42
C LEU A 2 -1.99 16.23 -25.56
N PRO A 3 -1.75 15.08 -26.28
CA PRO A 3 -2.73 14.00 -26.30
C PRO A 3 -2.83 13.28 -24.96
N ALA A 4 -3.88 12.50 -24.76
CA ALA A 4 -3.93 11.53 -23.68
C ALA A 4 -2.88 10.42 -23.90
N THR A 5 -2.42 9.78 -22.84
CA THR A 5 -1.73 8.51 -22.97
C THR A 5 -2.74 7.41 -23.35
N THR A 6 -2.28 6.43 -24.09
CA THR A 6 -3.16 5.40 -24.66
C THR A 6 -3.20 4.11 -23.86
N SER A 7 -2.26 3.91 -22.95
CA SER A 7 -2.13 2.69 -22.18
C SER A 7 -1.94 3.06 -20.71
N VAL A 8 -2.76 2.46 -19.86
CA VAL A 8 -2.65 2.59 -18.40
C VAL A 8 -2.80 1.20 -17.77
N SER A 9 -1.86 0.83 -16.91
CA SER A 9 -1.84 -0.49 -16.27
C SER A 9 -1.17 -0.46 -14.93
N TRP A 10 -1.39 -1.52 -14.15
CA TRP A 10 -0.71 -1.74 -12.88
C TRP A 10 0.45 -2.72 -13.03
N ASN A 11 1.58 -2.42 -12.38
CA ASN A 11 2.63 -3.37 -12.06
C ASN A 11 2.78 -3.40 -10.54
N LEU A 12 2.18 -4.40 -9.88
CA LEU A 12 1.99 -4.41 -8.43
C LEU A 12 1.30 -3.10 -7.97
N THR A 13 1.94 -2.30 -7.12
CA THR A 13 1.43 -1.00 -6.65
C THR A 13 1.91 0.19 -7.47
N THR A 14 2.63 -0.07 -8.58
CA THR A 14 3.13 0.95 -9.48
C THR A 14 2.18 1.16 -10.65
N ALA A 15 1.69 2.38 -10.81
CA ALA A 15 0.95 2.82 -11.98
C ALA A 15 1.92 3.01 -13.17
N VAL A 16 1.58 2.50 -14.33
CA VAL A 16 2.39 2.55 -15.55
C VAL A 16 1.55 3.05 -16.71
N TRP A 17 2.13 3.89 -17.56
CA TRP A 17 1.48 4.41 -18.78
C TRP A 17 2.49 4.68 -19.90
N ASP A 18 2.00 4.82 -21.12
CA ASP A 18 2.84 5.12 -22.27
C ASP A 18 3.32 6.58 -22.23
N LYS A 19 4.57 6.79 -22.65
CA LYS A 19 5.12 8.15 -22.79
C LYS A 19 4.35 8.93 -23.85
N VAL A 20 4.00 10.16 -23.51
CA VAL A 20 3.39 11.12 -24.44
C VAL A 20 4.49 12.03 -24.99
N ASN A 21 4.59 12.08 -26.32
CA ASN A 21 5.58 12.94 -26.98
C ASN A 21 5.31 14.43 -26.65
N GLY A 22 6.34 15.13 -26.25
CA GLY A 22 6.27 16.53 -25.82
C GLY A 22 5.84 16.74 -24.35
N ALA A 23 5.50 15.68 -23.63
CA ALA A 23 5.26 15.79 -22.19
C ALA A 23 6.55 16.12 -21.44
N LYS A 24 6.47 17.02 -20.48
CA LYS A 24 7.57 17.36 -19.55
C LYS A 24 7.42 16.64 -18.21
N ASN A 25 6.21 16.42 -17.80
CA ASN A 25 5.85 15.62 -16.62
C ASN A 25 4.41 15.11 -16.77
N TYR A 26 3.99 14.35 -15.79
CA TYR A 26 2.66 13.78 -15.68
C TYR A 26 2.05 14.14 -14.33
N GLU A 27 0.74 14.26 -14.31
CA GLU A 27 -0.05 14.34 -13.11
C GLU A 27 -0.92 13.09 -13.02
N VAL A 28 -0.86 12.39 -11.89
CA VAL A 28 -1.53 11.10 -11.69
C VAL A 28 -2.38 11.17 -10.43
N ARG A 29 -3.60 10.66 -10.52
CA ARG A 29 -4.56 10.59 -9.41
C ARG A 29 -4.84 9.15 -9.05
N LEU A 30 -4.73 8.84 -7.77
CA LEU A 30 -5.11 7.55 -7.21
C LEU A 30 -6.49 7.66 -6.56
N TYR A 31 -7.33 6.67 -6.84
CA TYR A 31 -8.65 6.52 -6.22
C TYR A 31 -8.73 5.17 -5.51
N ARG A 32 -9.42 5.13 -4.37
CA ARG A 32 -9.84 3.91 -3.69
C ARG A 32 -11.36 3.90 -3.60
N ASP A 33 -11.99 2.85 -4.11
CA ASP A 33 -13.46 2.70 -4.14
C ASP A 33 -14.15 3.96 -4.72
N LYS A 34 -13.57 4.52 -5.79
CA LYS A 34 -13.99 5.76 -6.50
C LYS A 34 -13.75 7.06 -5.73
N ILE A 35 -13.13 7.02 -4.55
CA ILE A 35 -12.79 8.21 -3.75
C ILE A 35 -11.34 8.59 -4.01
N LEU A 36 -11.08 9.87 -4.30
CA LEU A 36 -9.72 10.36 -4.51
C LEU A 36 -8.88 10.21 -3.24
N VAL A 37 -7.75 9.51 -3.37
CA VAL A 37 -6.77 9.32 -2.28
C VAL A 37 -5.68 10.38 -2.35
N THR A 38 -5.09 10.58 -3.54
CA THR A 38 -3.99 11.54 -3.72
C THR A 38 -3.86 11.96 -5.18
N THR A 39 -3.23 13.12 -5.40
CA THR A 39 -2.76 13.59 -6.71
C THR A 39 -1.26 13.83 -6.64
N GLN A 40 -0.50 13.21 -7.53
CA GLN A 40 0.95 13.28 -7.56
C GLN A 40 1.47 13.73 -8.93
N LYS A 41 2.73 14.16 -8.97
CA LYS A 41 3.44 14.54 -10.20
C LYS A 41 4.73 13.76 -10.33
N THR A 42 5.06 13.39 -11.57
CA THR A 42 6.30 12.68 -11.91
C THR A 42 6.79 13.07 -13.29
N THR A 43 8.09 13.00 -13.52
CA THR A 43 8.70 13.12 -14.86
C THR A 43 8.73 11.80 -15.60
N GLU A 44 8.57 10.70 -14.87
CA GLU A 44 8.57 9.35 -15.42
C GLU A 44 7.19 8.95 -15.92
N SER A 45 7.12 7.90 -16.73
CA SER A 45 5.85 7.27 -17.16
C SER A 45 5.36 6.20 -16.19
N THR A 46 5.76 6.31 -14.94
CA THR A 46 5.36 5.44 -13.83
C THR A 46 5.26 6.23 -12.54
N TYR A 47 4.46 5.71 -11.60
CA TYR A 47 4.43 6.22 -10.22
C TYR A 47 4.16 5.07 -9.25
N ASP A 48 5.03 4.89 -8.26
CA ASP A 48 4.85 3.91 -7.20
C ASP A 48 3.93 4.47 -6.10
N PHE A 49 2.72 3.88 -6.00
CA PHE A 49 1.73 4.23 -5.00
C PHE A 49 1.81 3.40 -3.72
N SER A 50 2.87 2.63 -3.49
CA SER A 50 2.99 1.75 -2.31
C SER A 50 2.79 2.48 -0.99
N SER A 51 3.13 3.78 -0.90
CA SER A 51 2.89 4.60 0.30
C SER A 51 1.41 4.96 0.54
N TYR A 52 0.55 4.77 -0.46
CA TYR A 52 -0.88 5.10 -0.39
C TYR A 52 -1.78 3.87 -0.47
N ILE A 53 -1.26 2.72 -0.96
CA ILE A 53 -1.97 1.45 -1.08
C ILE A 53 -1.61 0.57 0.13
N ASN A 54 -2.25 0.80 1.26
CA ASN A 54 -1.91 0.18 2.55
C ASN A 54 -3.13 -0.35 3.31
N VAL A 55 -4.30 -0.28 2.73
CA VAL A 55 -5.54 -0.88 3.23
C VAL A 55 -6.28 -1.57 2.09
N GLU A 56 -7.24 -2.42 2.43
CA GLU A 56 -8.10 -3.08 1.44
C GLU A 56 -8.91 -2.07 0.62
N GLY A 57 -9.26 -2.45 -0.60
CA GLY A 57 -10.07 -1.67 -1.50
C GLY A 57 -9.76 -1.94 -2.97
N ASN A 58 -10.54 -1.33 -3.85
CA ASN A 58 -10.34 -1.35 -5.29
C ASN A 58 -9.68 -0.02 -5.70
N TYR A 59 -8.41 -0.11 -6.12
CA TYR A 59 -7.63 1.05 -6.52
C TYR A 59 -7.64 1.21 -8.03
N THR A 60 -7.90 2.43 -8.47
CA THR A 60 -7.78 2.85 -9.87
C THR A 60 -6.97 4.13 -9.94
N PHE A 61 -6.41 4.42 -11.10
CA PHE A 61 -5.76 5.68 -11.34
C PHE A 61 -6.13 6.30 -12.68
N THR A 62 -6.00 7.61 -12.76
CA THR A 62 -6.05 8.39 -14.00
C THR A 62 -4.76 9.19 -14.12
N VAL A 63 -4.34 9.47 -15.35
CA VAL A 63 -3.13 10.24 -15.61
C VAL A 63 -3.37 11.25 -16.74
N ARG A 64 -2.66 12.38 -16.69
CA ARG A 64 -2.58 13.33 -17.81
C ARG A 64 -1.15 13.81 -18.02
N ALA A 65 -0.81 14.06 -19.27
CA ALA A 65 0.46 14.65 -19.63
C ALA A 65 0.43 16.18 -19.41
N LEU A 66 1.54 16.71 -18.92
CA LEU A 66 1.74 18.15 -18.73
C LEU A 66 2.91 18.63 -19.60
N GLY A 67 2.71 19.73 -20.31
CA GLY A 67 3.74 20.42 -21.06
C GLY A 67 4.50 21.45 -20.24
N THR A 68 5.27 22.30 -20.91
CA THR A 68 6.01 23.38 -20.28
C THR A 68 5.06 24.44 -19.68
N TYR A 69 3.94 24.68 -20.32
CA TYR A 69 2.93 25.63 -19.87
C TYR A 69 1.62 24.91 -19.49
N SER A 70 0.89 25.44 -18.55
CA SER A 70 -0.40 24.89 -18.08
C SER A 70 -1.44 24.71 -19.21
N SER A 71 -1.41 25.61 -20.21
CA SER A 71 -2.26 25.53 -21.40
C SER A 71 -1.97 24.33 -22.29
N GLN A 72 -0.86 23.65 -22.10
CA GLN A 72 -0.44 22.46 -22.86
C GLN A 72 -0.85 21.15 -22.19
N ALA A 73 -1.54 21.19 -21.05
CA ALA A 73 -2.00 19.98 -20.40
C ALA A 73 -2.91 19.15 -21.32
N GLY A 74 -2.66 17.86 -21.36
CA GLY A 74 -3.51 16.88 -22.04
C GLY A 74 -4.76 16.56 -21.22
N PRO A 75 -5.72 15.84 -21.79
CA PRO A 75 -6.87 15.34 -21.05
C PRO A 75 -6.46 14.24 -20.07
N TRP A 76 -7.30 14.02 -19.06
CA TRP A 76 -7.19 12.84 -18.19
C TRP A 76 -7.56 11.59 -18.99
N THR A 77 -6.90 10.49 -18.67
CA THR A 77 -7.32 9.17 -19.14
C THR A 77 -8.63 8.74 -18.48
N ASP A 78 -9.25 7.72 -19.02
CA ASP A 78 -10.21 6.92 -18.26
C ASP A 78 -9.50 6.24 -17.08
N ASN A 79 -10.28 5.71 -16.13
CA ASN A 79 -9.71 4.92 -15.04
C ASN A 79 -8.99 3.68 -15.57
N SER A 80 -7.87 3.35 -14.93
CA SER A 80 -7.23 2.05 -15.13
C SER A 80 -8.18 0.90 -14.75
N GLU A 81 -7.84 -0.32 -15.17
CA GLU A 81 -8.42 -1.52 -14.55
C GLU A 81 -8.16 -1.46 -13.03
N PRO A 82 -9.08 -1.98 -12.21
CA PRO A 82 -8.92 -1.95 -10.76
C PRO A 82 -7.81 -2.89 -10.28
N LEU A 83 -6.97 -2.39 -9.38
CA LEU A 83 -6.12 -3.19 -8.52
C LEU A 83 -6.89 -3.50 -7.24
N THR A 84 -7.32 -4.73 -7.07
CA THR A 84 -8.02 -5.17 -5.87
C THR A 84 -7.01 -5.58 -4.80
N ILE A 85 -7.02 -4.90 -3.67
CA ILE A 85 -6.22 -5.23 -2.48
C ILE A 85 -7.18 -5.75 -1.40
N ARG A 86 -6.95 -6.98 -0.95
CA ARG A 86 -7.65 -7.60 0.15
C ARG A 86 -6.86 -7.40 1.44
N THR A 87 -7.49 -7.59 2.58
CA THR A 87 -6.80 -7.50 3.87
C THR A 87 -5.59 -8.43 3.94
N GLU A 88 -5.72 -9.65 3.43
CA GLU A 88 -4.63 -10.64 3.37
C GLU A 88 -3.47 -10.26 2.43
N ASP A 89 -3.72 -9.39 1.44
CA ASP A 89 -2.70 -8.97 0.48
C ASP A 89 -1.84 -7.81 0.99
N THR A 90 -2.20 -7.19 2.10
CA THR A 90 -1.52 -5.97 2.59
C THR A 90 -0.25 -6.24 3.39
N TRP A 91 0.08 -7.50 3.66
CA TRP A 91 1.28 -7.91 4.40
C TRP A 91 2.61 -7.44 3.79
N PHE A 92 2.65 -7.23 2.46
CA PHE A 92 3.86 -6.79 1.74
C PHE A 92 4.08 -5.28 1.75
N ILE A 93 3.15 -4.49 2.30
CA ILE A 93 3.25 -3.03 2.32
C ILE A 93 4.03 -2.61 3.57
N THR A 94 5.25 -2.11 3.40
CA THR A 94 6.23 -1.89 4.47
C THR A 94 6.86 -0.49 4.47
N ASN A 95 6.15 0.53 4.02
CA ASN A 95 6.64 1.89 3.90
C ASN A 95 6.15 2.84 5.01
N GLY A 96 5.78 2.29 6.15
CA GLY A 96 5.40 3.04 7.33
C GLY A 96 6.58 3.32 8.25
N THR A 97 6.27 3.84 9.43
CA THR A 97 7.21 4.08 10.52
C THR A 97 6.70 3.48 11.82
N TRP A 98 7.62 2.98 12.63
CA TRP A 98 7.30 2.52 13.97
C TRP A 98 6.97 3.71 14.90
N ASP A 99 5.84 3.65 15.58
CA ASP A 99 5.37 4.64 16.54
C ASP A 99 5.16 3.96 17.91
N LYS A 100 5.85 4.47 18.92
CA LYS A 100 5.72 3.98 20.30
C LYS A 100 4.82 4.92 21.11
N THR A 101 3.75 4.37 21.65
CA THR A 101 2.83 5.06 22.54
C THR A 101 2.89 4.46 23.95
N SER A 102 2.15 5.02 24.90
CA SER A 102 1.96 4.42 26.23
C SER A 102 1.26 3.06 26.19
N SER A 103 0.54 2.74 25.12
CA SER A 103 -0.19 1.48 24.93
C SER A 103 0.58 0.41 24.14
N GLY A 104 1.77 0.74 23.61
CA GLY A 104 2.61 -0.19 22.87
C GLY A 104 3.16 0.36 21.57
N TRP A 105 3.62 -0.54 20.72
CA TRP A 105 4.14 -0.25 19.39
C TRP A 105 3.07 -0.43 18.33
N ARG A 106 3.03 0.46 17.35
CA ARG A 106 2.25 0.34 16.12
C ARG A 106 3.07 0.76 14.92
N TYR A 107 2.66 0.32 13.74
CA TYR A 107 3.30 0.66 12.48
C TYR A 107 2.40 1.60 11.69
N VAL A 108 2.82 2.85 11.50
CA VAL A 108 1.97 3.91 10.93
C VAL A 108 2.42 4.24 9.52
N TYR A 109 1.50 4.14 8.57
CA TYR A 109 1.71 4.51 7.18
C TYR A 109 1.64 6.03 6.97
N PRO A 110 2.19 6.57 5.84
CA PRO A 110 2.25 8.01 5.59
C PRO A 110 0.90 8.74 5.64
N ASN A 111 -0.22 8.07 5.37
CA ASN A 111 -1.58 8.59 5.47
C ASN A 111 -2.21 8.44 6.86
N ASN A 112 -1.40 8.16 7.86
CA ASN A 112 -1.81 7.97 9.26
C ASN A 112 -2.75 6.77 9.49
N VAL A 113 -2.68 5.77 8.62
CA VAL A 113 -3.35 4.48 8.77
C VAL A 113 -2.37 3.47 9.35
N TYR A 114 -2.85 2.49 10.11
CA TYR A 114 -2.05 1.43 10.71
C TYR A 114 -2.77 0.07 10.60
N PRO A 115 -2.02 -1.05 10.57
CA PRO A 115 -2.61 -2.38 10.45
C PRO A 115 -3.42 -2.74 11.71
N VAL A 116 -4.52 -3.46 11.49
CA VAL A 116 -5.42 -3.97 12.53
C VAL A 116 -5.77 -5.42 12.19
N ASN A 117 -5.76 -6.31 13.18
CA ASN A 117 -6.05 -7.74 13.02
C ASN A 117 -5.33 -8.38 11.83
N SER A 118 -4.04 -8.12 11.68
CA SER A 118 -3.32 -8.55 10.48
C SER A 118 -1.82 -8.70 10.68
N TRP A 119 -1.25 -9.58 9.89
CA TRP A 119 0.18 -9.78 9.79
C TRP A 119 0.83 -8.78 8.85
N ARG A 120 2.07 -8.39 9.17
CA ARG A 120 2.94 -7.57 8.30
C ARG A 120 4.37 -8.08 8.33
N CYS A 121 4.98 -8.17 7.15
CA CYS A 121 6.41 -8.39 7.02
C CYS A 121 7.12 -7.04 6.93
N ILE A 122 7.86 -6.67 7.95
CA ILE A 122 8.56 -5.38 8.05
C ILE A 122 10.04 -5.67 8.26
N SER A 123 10.90 -5.21 7.35
CA SER A 123 12.35 -5.47 7.39
C SER A 123 12.68 -6.95 7.58
N ASP A 124 12.05 -7.81 6.77
CA ASP A 124 12.19 -9.27 6.77
C ASP A 124 11.74 -10.00 8.05
N ASN A 125 11.08 -9.30 8.96
CA ASN A 125 10.48 -9.87 10.16
C ASN A 125 8.96 -9.80 10.12
N TRP A 126 8.28 -10.83 10.61
CA TRP A 126 6.84 -10.88 10.69
C TRP A 126 6.33 -10.45 12.05
N TYR A 127 5.34 -9.56 12.02
CA TYR A 127 4.65 -9.01 13.19
C TYR A 127 3.15 -9.20 13.05
N TYR A 128 2.45 -9.31 14.15
CA TYR A 128 1.00 -9.30 14.18
C TYR A 128 0.50 -8.07 14.94
N PHE A 129 -0.49 -7.39 14.38
CA PHE A 129 -1.16 -6.25 14.98
C PHE A 129 -2.57 -6.66 15.38
N GLY A 130 -2.91 -6.47 16.65
CA GLY A 130 -4.20 -6.84 17.21
C GLY A 130 -5.35 -5.93 16.78
N ASN A 131 -6.53 -6.15 17.37
CA ASN A 131 -7.74 -5.39 17.05
C ASN A 131 -7.66 -3.90 17.43
N ASN A 132 -6.76 -3.55 18.32
CA ASN A 132 -6.48 -2.18 18.74
C ASN A 132 -5.39 -1.48 17.91
N GLY A 133 -4.82 -2.18 16.90
CA GLY A 133 -3.77 -1.65 16.03
C GLY A 133 -2.37 -1.65 16.62
N TYR A 134 -2.18 -2.27 17.79
CA TYR A 134 -0.86 -2.41 18.41
C TYR A 134 -0.24 -3.76 18.12
N MET A 135 1.10 -3.77 18.03
CA MET A 135 1.91 -4.97 17.86
C MET A 135 1.73 -5.90 19.08
N GLU A 136 1.37 -7.14 18.81
CA GLU A 136 1.32 -8.17 19.83
C GLU A 136 2.73 -8.70 20.12
N SER A 137 2.98 -9.08 21.38
CA SER A 137 4.28 -9.63 21.82
C SER A 137 4.10 -10.53 23.04
N ASP A 138 5.06 -11.42 23.25
CA ASP A 138 5.05 -12.41 24.34
C ASP A 138 3.76 -13.24 24.41
N CYS A 139 3.21 -13.60 23.24
CA CYS A 139 1.93 -14.29 23.16
C CYS A 139 1.85 -15.22 21.94
N TYR A 140 0.83 -16.08 21.94
CA TYR A 140 0.44 -16.88 20.80
C TYR A 140 -0.70 -16.23 20.03
N VAL A 141 -0.58 -16.25 18.71
CA VAL A 141 -1.65 -15.83 17.78
C VAL A 141 -2.13 -17.06 17.03
N LYS A 142 -3.43 -17.35 17.11
CA LYS A 142 -4.00 -18.49 16.40
C LYS A 142 -4.03 -18.26 14.90
N SER A 143 -3.60 -19.28 14.13
CA SER A 143 -3.78 -19.30 12.68
C SER A 143 -5.25 -19.23 12.30
N SER A 144 -5.58 -18.55 11.19
CA SER A 144 -6.93 -18.47 10.64
C SER A 144 -7.32 -19.71 9.83
N ASP A 145 -6.35 -20.48 9.36
CA ASP A 145 -6.52 -21.56 8.38
C ASP A 145 -5.95 -22.92 8.81
N GLN A 146 -5.21 -22.97 9.92
CA GLN A 146 -4.57 -24.16 10.44
C GLN A 146 -4.84 -24.31 11.94
N ASP A 147 -4.76 -25.52 12.45
CA ASP A 147 -4.77 -25.78 13.91
C ASP A 147 -3.36 -25.59 14.48
N LEU A 148 -2.92 -24.34 14.42
CA LEU A 148 -1.58 -23.91 14.80
C LEU A 148 -1.63 -22.54 15.47
N TYR A 149 -0.74 -22.33 16.44
CA TYR A 149 -0.52 -21.06 17.11
C TYR A 149 0.90 -20.56 16.84
N TYR A 150 1.02 -19.34 16.42
CA TYR A 150 2.28 -18.67 16.10
C TYR A 150 2.80 -17.89 17.31
N TRP A 151 4.03 -18.13 17.71
CA TRP A 151 4.64 -17.42 18.85
C TRP A 151 5.26 -16.09 18.43
N LEU A 152 4.87 -15.03 19.11
CA LEU A 152 5.50 -13.70 19.03
C LEU A 152 6.40 -13.49 20.24
N GLY A 153 7.66 -13.17 20.01
CA GLY A 153 8.63 -12.87 21.06
C GLY A 153 8.36 -11.51 21.74
N GLY A 154 9.17 -11.18 22.74
CA GLY A 154 9.06 -9.89 23.44
C GLY A 154 9.33 -8.66 22.56
N ASP A 155 9.98 -8.86 21.43
CA ASP A 155 10.22 -7.86 20.38
C ASP A 155 9.10 -7.84 19.32
N GLY A 156 8.06 -8.68 19.48
CA GLY A 156 6.95 -8.83 18.55
C GLY A 156 7.26 -9.67 17.32
N ILE A 157 8.48 -10.17 17.15
CA ILE A 157 8.89 -10.94 15.98
C ILE A 157 8.37 -12.38 16.09
N TRP A 158 7.79 -12.88 15.00
CA TRP A 158 7.38 -14.27 14.90
C TRP A 158 8.58 -15.20 14.98
N ASN A 159 8.53 -16.13 15.94
CA ASN A 159 9.53 -17.17 16.12
C ASN A 159 8.93 -18.54 15.79
N THR A 160 9.23 -19.04 14.60
CA THR A 160 8.68 -20.29 14.06
C THR A 160 9.07 -21.53 14.87
N GLU A 161 10.18 -21.49 15.63
CA GLU A 161 10.62 -22.61 16.46
C GLU A 161 9.71 -22.90 17.67
N LYS A 162 8.90 -21.90 18.04
CA LYS A 162 7.97 -21.98 19.18
C LYS A 162 6.52 -22.19 18.78
N ASP A 163 6.25 -22.34 17.49
CA ASP A 163 4.90 -22.60 17.02
C ASP A 163 4.39 -23.94 17.54
N THR A 164 3.11 -24.01 17.89
CA THR A 164 2.52 -25.20 18.53
C THR A 164 1.05 -25.36 18.17
N ALA A 165 0.57 -26.60 18.13
CA ALA A 165 -0.85 -26.90 17.98
C ALA A 165 -1.65 -26.71 19.29
N ALA A 166 -0.96 -26.63 20.43
CA ALA A 166 -1.56 -26.46 21.76
C ALA A 166 -0.65 -25.60 22.64
N PRO A 167 -0.91 -24.30 22.76
CA PRO A 167 -0.14 -23.38 23.59
C PRO A 167 -0.42 -23.55 25.09
#